data_4abce25abc3a7182d79e5665d5e5bb8f
#
_entry.id   4abce25abc3a7182d79e5665d5e5bb8f
#
_cell.length_a   1.000
_cell.length_b   1.000
_cell.length_c   1.000
_cell.angle_alpha   90.00
_cell.angle_beta   90.00
_cell.angle_gamma   90.00
#
_symmetry.space_group_name_H-M   'P 1'
#
loop_
_entity.id
_entity.type
_entity.pdbx_description
1 polymer ?
#
loop_
_entity_poly.entity_id
_entity_poly.type
_entity_poly.pdbx_seq_one_letter_code
_entity_poly.pdbx_strand_id
1 'polypeptide(L)'
;MADNKLQEAVTRMVDRLDRPILRGMQRDGYLCAAKVFENKSWSSEQLAAAVERCQMPTQQINQFMQQEMQNFQNRIQRCAQDCQDKAQDALPAGGSPSEKQIARAQQDMDKCVGRCVDSHISLLPNISSRIEQAVAQLKQQQQQ
;
A
#
# COMPACT_ATOMS: atom_id res chain seq x y z
N MET A 1 -6.58 -12.43 -13.49
CA MET A 1 -6.00 -13.55 -12.72
C MET A 1 -4.81 -13.10 -11.89
N ALA A 2 -3.72 -12.61 -12.48
CA ALA A 2 -2.60 -12.05 -11.70
C ALA A 2 -3.02 -10.86 -10.86
N ASP A 3 -3.88 -10.00 -11.40
CA ASP A 3 -4.40 -8.83 -10.70
C ASP A 3 -5.24 -9.21 -9.47
N ASN A 4 -6.07 -10.27 -9.59
CA ASN A 4 -6.89 -10.76 -8.48
C ASN A 4 -6.03 -11.32 -7.35
N LYS A 5 -4.99 -12.08 -7.68
CA LYS A 5 -4.07 -12.66 -6.70
C LYS A 5 -3.35 -11.56 -5.91
N LEU A 6 -2.87 -10.54 -6.61
CA LEU A 6 -2.21 -9.38 -6.00
C LEU A 6 -3.16 -8.63 -5.08
N GLN A 7 -4.36 -8.33 -5.56
CA GLN A 7 -5.37 -7.59 -4.81
C GLN A 7 -5.79 -8.35 -3.55
N GLU A 8 -5.99 -9.66 -3.66
CA GLU A 8 -6.32 -10.50 -2.50
C GLU A 8 -5.20 -10.49 -1.45
N ALA A 9 -3.95 -10.55 -1.90
CA ALA A 9 -2.80 -10.53 -0.99
C ALA A 9 -2.70 -9.19 -0.26
N VAL A 10 -2.90 -8.08 -0.96
CA VAL A 10 -2.91 -6.73 -0.36
C VAL A 10 -4.07 -6.59 0.63
N THR A 11 -5.26 -7.03 0.26
CA THR A 11 -6.45 -6.99 1.12
C THR A 11 -6.20 -7.77 2.41
N ARG A 12 -5.62 -8.96 2.32
CA ARG A 12 -5.28 -9.76 3.50
C ARG A 12 -4.26 -9.07 4.40
N MET A 13 -3.27 -8.40 3.80
CA MET A 13 -2.29 -7.63 4.56
C MET A 13 -2.97 -6.50 5.33
N VAL A 14 -3.82 -5.73 4.65
CA VAL A 14 -4.55 -4.61 5.27
C VAL A 14 -5.44 -5.11 6.40
N ASP A 15 -6.17 -6.20 6.20
CA ASP A 15 -7.05 -6.79 7.23
C ASP A 15 -6.26 -7.22 8.47
N ARG A 16 -5.08 -7.78 8.28
CA ARG A 16 -4.21 -8.19 9.39
C ARG A 16 -3.63 -7.01 10.16
N LEU A 17 -3.44 -5.87 9.50
CA LEU A 17 -3.01 -4.64 10.15
C LEU A 17 -4.17 -3.92 10.83
N ASP A 18 -5.35 -3.95 10.21
CA ASP A 18 -6.52 -3.21 10.69
C ASP A 18 -6.95 -3.64 12.08
N ARG A 19 -7.27 -4.92 12.24
CA ARG A 19 -7.89 -5.41 13.48
C ARG A 19 -7.02 -5.20 14.72
N PRO A 20 -5.74 -5.60 14.73
CA PRO A 20 -4.92 -5.46 15.94
C PRO A 20 -4.34 -4.06 16.14
N ILE A 21 -4.22 -3.24 15.10
CA ILE A 21 -3.41 -2.02 15.18
C ILE A 21 -4.18 -0.78 14.70
N LEU A 22 -4.62 -0.77 13.43
CA LEU A 22 -5.15 0.45 12.81
C LEU A 22 -6.50 0.86 13.39
N ARG A 23 -7.35 -0.12 13.64
CA ARG A 23 -8.69 0.11 14.19
C ARG A 23 -8.62 0.71 15.60
N GLY A 24 -7.70 0.20 16.43
CA GLY A 24 -7.46 0.75 17.76
C GLY A 24 -6.96 2.18 17.74
N MET A 25 -6.02 2.46 16.83
CA MET A 25 -5.49 3.81 16.65
C MET A 25 -6.57 4.79 16.21
N GLN A 26 -7.43 4.40 15.30
CA GLN A 26 -8.55 5.21 14.84
C GLN A 26 -9.56 5.46 15.95
N ARG A 27 -9.89 4.42 16.72
CA ARG A 27 -10.75 4.51 17.89
C ARG A 27 -10.19 5.52 18.91
N ASP A 28 -8.89 5.43 19.19
CA ASP A 28 -8.25 6.34 20.15
C ASP A 28 -8.34 7.80 19.68
N GLY A 29 -8.22 8.04 18.38
CA GLY A 29 -8.39 9.37 17.80
C GLY A 29 -9.80 9.92 18.04
N TYR A 30 -10.82 9.10 17.83
CA TYR A 30 -12.21 9.51 18.08
C TYR A 30 -12.51 9.74 19.57
N LEU A 31 -11.97 8.90 20.44
CA LEU A 31 -12.12 9.09 21.90
C LEU A 31 -11.42 10.38 22.35
N CYS A 32 -10.25 10.67 21.83
CA CYS A 32 -9.54 11.92 22.06
C CYS A 32 -10.39 13.12 21.65
N ALA A 33 -10.96 13.09 20.46
CA ALA A 33 -11.81 14.16 19.94
C ALA A 33 -13.06 14.34 20.81
N ALA A 34 -13.72 13.25 21.18
CA ALA A 34 -14.91 13.30 22.04
C ALA A 34 -14.62 13.99 23.38
N LYS A 35 -13.45 13.69 23.95
CA LYS A 35 -13.02 14.26 25.24
C LYS A 35 -12.75 15.76 25.13
N VAL A 36 -12.19 16.20 24.00
CA VAL A 36 -11.90 17.61 23.71
C VAL A 36 -13.19 18.44 23.73
N PHE A 37 -14.29 17.90 23.20
CA PHE A 37 -15.58 18.59 23.16
C PHE A 37 -16.16 18.88 24.54
N GLU A 38 -15.68 18.22 25.59
CA GLU A 38 -16.11 18.46 26.97
C GLU A 38 -15.54 19.77 27.54
N ASN A 39 -14.48 20.32 26.93
CA ASN A 39 -13.87 21.56 27.40
C ASN A 39 -14.61 22.77 26.85
N LYS A 40 -15.51 23.30 27.67
CA LYS A 40 -16.39 24.40 27.29
C LYS A 40 -15.73 25.78 27.41
N SER A 41 -14.52 25.84 27.98
CA SER A 41 -13.80 27.11 28.12
C SER A 41 -13.04 27.52 26.85
N TRP A 42 -12.83 26.60 25.92
CA TRP A 42 -12.08 26.84 24.69
C TRP A 42 -12.93 27.55 23.64
N SER A 43 -12.29 28.41 22.84
CA SER A 43 -12.90 28.99 21.65
C SER A 43 -13.12 27.91 20.58
N SER A 44 -13.94 28.23 19.58
CA SER A 44 -14.17 27.34 18.45
C SER A 44 -12.87 27.01 17.72
N GLU A 45 -11.96 27.97 17.59
CA GLU A 45 -10.65 27.77 16.95
C GLU A 45 -9.77 26.83 17.75
N GLN A 46 -9.72 27.02 19.07
CA GLN A 46 -8.95 26.15 19.97
C GLN A 46 -9.50 24.72 19.93
N LEU A 47 -10.81 24.58 19.93
CA LEU A 47 -11.49 23.28 19.85
C LEU A 47 -11.14 22.56 18.55
N ALA A 48 -11.26 23.27 17.40
CA ALA A 48 -10.95 22.69 16.09
C ALA A 48 -9.49 22.24 15.99
N ALA A 49 -8.57 23.05 16.52
CA ALA A 49 -7.14 22.69 16.53
C ALA A 49 -6.87 21.45 17.38
N ALA A 50 -7.53 21.34 18.52
CA ALA A 50 -7.38 20.19 19.42
C ALA A 50 -7.94 18.91 18.79
N VAL A 51 -9.09 18.99 18.10
CA VAL A 51 -9.68 17.86 17.39
C VAL A 51 -8.72 17.39 16.27
N GLU A 52 -8.15 18.34 15.52
CA GLU A 52 -7.18 18.03 14.46
C GLU A 52 -5.96 17.30 15.04
N ARG A 53 -5.42 17.77 16.16
CA ARG A 53 -4.30 17.09 16.82
C ARG A 53 -4.64 15.65 17.22
N CYS A 54 -5.87 15.40 17.65
CA CYS A 54 -6.33 14.05 17.98
C CYS A 54 -6.27 13.11 16.78
N GLN A 55 -6.51 13.63 15.57
CA GLN A 55 -6.55 12.84 14.34
C GLN A 55 -5.21 12.73 13.63
N MET A 56 -4.21 13.51 14.03
CA MET A 56 -2.90 13.54 13.36
C MET A 56 -2.21 12.18 13.28
N PRO A 57 -2.15 11.36 14.35
CA PRO A 57 -1.49 10.06 14.24
C PRO A 57 -2.11 9.16 13.17
N THR A 58 -3.43 9.11 13.10
CA THR A 58 -4.15 8.33 12.10
C THR A 58 -3.86 8.85 10.69
N GLN A 59 -3.86 10.17 10.51
CA GLN A 59 -3.54 10.79 9.22
C GLN A 59 -2.12 10.46 8.77
N GLN A 60 -1.16 10.53 9.68
CA GLN A 60 0.23 10.23 9.38
C GLN A 60 0.42 8.78 8.94
N ILE A 61 -0.24 7.84 9.62
CA ILE A 61 -0.16 6.43 9.24
C ILE A 61 -0.85 6.18 7.90
N ASN A 62 -1.99 6.82 7.65
CA ASN A 62 -2.67 6.70 6.36
C ASN A 62 -1.79 7.19 5.22
N GLN A 63 -1.11 8.33 5.40
CA GLN A 63 -0.17 8.87 4.41
C GLN A 63 1.01 7.92 4.19
N PHE A 64 1.57 7.37 5.26
CA PHE A 64 2.67 6.41 5.19
C PHE A 64 2.25 5.16 4.41
N MET A 65 1.06 4.62 4.70
CA MET A 65 0.53 3.45 4.01
C MET A 65 0.30 3.73 2.53
N GLN A 66 -0.26 4.89 2.20
CA GLN A 66 -0.46 5.30 0.80
C GLN A 66 0.86 5.37 0.06
N GLN A 67 1.89 5.92 0.68
CA GLN A 67 3.21 6.02 0.07
C GLN A 67 3.85 4.64 -0.14
N GLU A 68 3.75 3.76 0.85
CA GLU A 68 4.25 2.39 0.74
C GLU A 68 3.54 1.65 -0.40
N MET A 69 2.23 1.80 -0.51
CA MET A 69 1.46 1.15 -1.57
C MET A 69 1.75 1.75 -2.94
N GLN A 70 1.96 3.06 -3.02
CA GLN A 70 2.35 3.70 -4.28
C GLN A 70 3.71 3.19 -4.77
N ASN A 71 4.69 3.10 -3.87
CA ASN A 71 6.01 2.56 -4.18
C ASN A 71 5.91 1.10 -4.64
N PHE A 72 5.08 0.32 -3.97
CA PHE A 72 4.84 -1.08 -4.31
C PHE A 72 4.26 -1.22 -5.72
N GLN A 73 3.22 -0.43 -6.03
CA GLN A 73 2.60 -0.42 -7.36
C GLN A 73 3.59 0.01 -8.44
N ASN A 74 4.39 1.03 -8.17
CA ASN A 74 5.40 1.52 -9.12
C ASN A 74 6.44 0.42 -9.43
N ARG A 75 6.84 -0.34 -8.43
CA ARG A 75 7.80 -1.44 -8.61
C ARG A 75 7.22 -2.57 -9.46
N ILE A 76 5.96 -2.92 -9.22
CA ILE A 76 5.27 -3.94 -10.03
C ILE A 76 5.15 -3.48 -11.48
N GLN A 77 4.78 -2.22 -11.69
CA GLN A 77 4.64 -1.65 -13.03
C GLN A 77 5.97 -1.69 -13.78
N ARG A 78 7.08 -1.35 -13.13
CA ARG A 78 8.41 -1.44 -13.75
C ARG A 78 8.76 -2.88 -14.14
N CYS A 79 8.45 -3.83 -13.24
CA CYS A 79 8.68 -5.24 -13.51
C CYS A 79 7.86 -5.71 -14.71
N ALA A 80 6.58 -5.34 -14.78
CA ALA A 80 5.69 -5.67 -15.89
C ALA A 80 6.16 -5.01 -17.19
N GLN A 81 6.65 -3.78 -17.13
CA GLN A 81 7.21 -3.09 -18.28
C GLN A 81 8.44 -3.82 -18.83
N ASP A 82 9.33 -4.28 -17.96
CA ASP A 82 10.49 -5.09 -18.36
C ASP A 82 10.05 -6.38 -19.06
N CYS A 83 8.98 -7.00 -18.59
CA CYS A 83 8.40 -8.20 -19.23
C CYS A 83 7.91 -7.88 -20.64
N GLN A 84 7.24 -6.73 -20.79
CA GLN A 84 6.72 -6.27 -22.08
C GLN A 84 7.86 -5.99 -23.06
N ASP A 85 8.91 -5.31 -22.58
CA ASP A 85 10.10 -5.00 -23.39
C ASP A 85 10.80 -6.29 -23.86
N LYS A 86 10.96 -7.27 -22.99
CA LYS A 86 11.56 -8.56 -23.34
C LYS A 86 10.72 -9.31 -24.39
N ALA A 87 9.39 -9.28 -24.25
CA ALA A 87 8.49 -9.91 -25.22
C ALA A 87 8.63 -9.26 -26.58
N GLN A 88 8.72 -7.93 -26.61
CA GLN A 88 8.90 -7.18 -27.84
C GLN A 88 10.26 -7.46 -28.48
N ASP A 89 11.32 -7.53 -27.69
CA ASP A 89 12.68 -7.81 -28.14
C ASP A 89 12.81 -9.23 -28.71
N ALA A 90 11.98 -10.16 -28.25
CA ALA A 90 11.97 -11.54 -28.71
C ALA A 90 11.33 -11.72 -30.09
N LEU A 91 10.57 -10.70 -30.56
CA LEU A 91 9.98 -10.72 -31.90
C LEU A 91 10.99 -10.31 -32.95
N PRO A 92 10.84 -10.81 -34.22
CA PRO A 92 11.77 -10.46 -35.29
C PRO A 92 11.84 -8.95 -35.56
N ALA A 93 13.03 -8.43 -35.79
CA ALA A 93 13.28 -7.00 -36.03
C ALA A 93 12.76 -6.53 -37.41
N GLY A 94 12.52 -7.43 -38.35
CA GLY A 94 12.01 -7.10 -39.68
C GLY A 94 10.88 -7.98 -40.09
N GLY A 95 9.91 -7.43 -40.86
CA GLY A 95 8.76 -8.15 -41.35
C GLY A 95 7.69 -8.37 -40.26
N SER A 96 6.62 -9.05 -40.65
CA SER A 96 5.53 -9.38 -39.74
C SER A 96 5.82 -10.68 -39.01
N PRO A 97 5.72 -10.72 -37.66
CA PRO A 97 5.90 -11.97 -36.91
C PRO A 97 4.80 -12.97 -37.26
N SER A 98 5.11 -14.26 -37.19
CA SER A 98 4.13 -15.33 -37.37
C SER A 98 3.20 -15.40 -36.16
N GLU A 99 2.02 -16.01 -36.36
CA GLU A 99 1.05 -16.24 -35.25
C GLU A 99 1.70 -17.06 -34.12
N LYS A 100 2.57 -18.02 -34.50
CA LYS A 100 3.25 -18.88 -33.52
C LYS A 100 4.25 -18.08 -32.69
N GLN A 101 4.98 -17.13 -33.31
CA GLN A 101 5.91 -16.23 -32.63
C GLN A 101 5.17 -15.30 -31.68
N ILE A 102 4.04 -14.73 -32.10
CA ILE A 102 3.20 -13.87 -31.27
C ILE A 102 2.65 -14.64 -30.07
N ALA A 103 2.13 -15.87 -30.30
CA ALA A 103 1.58 -16.69 -29.23
C ALA A 103 2.65 -17.04 -28.18
N ARG A 104 3.86 -17.35 -28.62
CA ARG A 104 4.98 -17.67 -27.72
C ARG A 104 5.39 -16.45 -26.89
N ALA A 105 5.50 -15.29 -27.56
CA ALA A 105 5.84 -14.04 -26.87
C ALA A 105 4.80 -13.70 -25.81
N GLN A 106 3.52 -13.91 -26.11
CA GLN A 106 2.43 -13.69 -25.17
C GLN A 106 2.53 -14.63 -23.96
N GLN A 107 2.79 -15.91 -24.18
CA GLN A 107 2.96 -16.88 -23.09
C GLN A 107 4.16 -16.52 -22.20
N ASP A 108 5.28 -16.14 -22.82
CA ASP A 108 6.49 -15.77 -22.07
C ASP A 108 6.24 -14.50 -21.24
N MET A 109 5.51 -13.55 -21.81
CA MET A 109 5.11 -12.32 -21.10
C MET A 109 4.22 -12.64 -19.89
N ASP A 110 3.21 -13.50 -20.07
CA ASP A 110 2.31 -13.89 -19.00
C ASP A 110 3.06 -14.57 -17.85
N LYS A 111 4.02 -15.45 -18.16
CA LYS A 111 4.85 -16.09 -17.15
C LYS A 111 5.75 -15.08 -16.44
N CYS A 112 6.32 -14.14 -17.19
CA CYS A 112 7.17 -13.08 -16.65
C CYS A 112 6.36 -12.20 -15.67
N VAL A 113 5.19 -11.75 -16.07
CA VAL A 113 4.29 -10.95 -15.22
C VAL A 113 3.86 -11.73 -13.98
N GLY A 114 3.57 -13.03 -14.14
CA GLY A 114 3.25 -13.90 -13.01
C GLY A 114 4.38 -13.95 -11.98
N ARG A 115 5.62 -14.04 -12.44
CA ARG A 115 6.80 -13.99 -11.54
C ARG A 115 6.94 -12.63 -10.87
N CYS A 116 6.64 -11.54 -11.58
CA CYS A 116 6.61 -10.19 -10.98
C CYS A 116 5.63 -10.13 -9.82
N VAL A 117 4.41 -10.61 -10.04
CA VAL A 117 3.36 -10.63 -9.02
C VAL A 117 3.80 -11.45 -7.81
N ASP A 118 4.27 -12.68 -8.03
CA ASP A 118 4.68 -13.57 -6.94
C ASP A 118 5.83 -12.99 -6.13
N SER A 119 6.85 -12.45 -6.78
CA SER A 119 7.99 -11.88 -6.07
C SER A 119 7.61 -10.64 -5.27
N HIS A 120 6.67 -9.84 -5.77
CA HIS A 120 6.21 -8.64 -5.05
C HIS A 120 5.25 -8.99 -3.91
N ILE A 121 4.41 -10.01 -4.07
CA ILE A 121 3.58 -10.51 -2.96
C ILE A 121 4.49 -10.94 -1.80
N SER A 122 5.63 -11.54 -2.09
CA SER A 122 6.58 -11.96 -1.05
C SER A 122 7.19 -10.79 -0.27
N LEU A 123 7.09 -9.55 -0.79
CA LEU A 123 7.57 -8.34 -0.11
C LEU A 123 6.54 -7.72 0.82
N LEU A 124 5.27 -8.14 0.74
CA LEU A 124 4.20 -7.57 1.58
C LEU A 124 4.47 -7.69 3.07
N PRO A 125 5.04 -8.79 3.61
CA PRO A 125 5.40 -8.84 5.02
C PRO A 125 6.37 -7.75 5.45
N ASN A 126 7.29 -7.35 4.59
CA ASN A 126 8.23 -6.26 4.88
C ASN A 126 7.50 -4.92 4.95
N ILE A 127 6.54 -4.68 4.06
CA ILE A 127 5.70 -3.47 4.07
C ILE A 127 4.88 -3.44 5.36
N SER A 128 4.24 -4.56 5.70
CA SER A 128 3.47 -4.70 6.94
C SER A 128 4.33 -4.38 8.16
N SER A 129 5.55 -4.91 8.22
CA SER A 129 6.49 -4.67 9.32
C SER A 129 6.86 -3.18 9.44
N ARG A 130 7.10 -2.50 8.31
CA ARG A 130 7.40 -1.06 8.32
C ARG A 130 6.21 -0.23 8.84
N ILE A 131 5.00 -0.61 8.47
CA ILE A 131 3.78 0.05 8.96
C ILE A 131 3.66 -0.14 10.47
N GLU A 132 3.85 -1.37 10.96
CA GLU A 132 3.82 -1.67 12.41
C GLU A 132 4.85 -0.85 13.17
N GLN A 133 6.06 -0.73 12.65
CA GLN A 133 7.14 0.06 13.24
C GLN A 133 6.78 1.55 13.27
N ALA A 134 6.19 2.06 12.20
CA ALA A 134 5.75 3.46 12.14
C ALA A 134 4.69 3.76 13.19
N VAL A 135 3.72 2.86 13.38
CA VAL A 135 2.70 2.97 14.42
C VAL A 135 3.34 2.98 15.81
N ALA A 136 4.29 2.07 16.05
CA ALA A 136 4.97 1.97 17.34
C ALA A 136 5.74 3.26 17.66
N GLN A 137 6.42 3.84 16.67
CA GLN A 137 7.14 5.11 16.83
C GLN A 137 6.20 6.26 17.17
N LEU A 138 5.05 6.34 16.53
CA LEU A 138 4.06 7.38 16.82
C LEU A 138 3.52 7.24 18.24
N LYS A 139 3.27 6.03 18.71
CA LYS A 139 2.83 5.79 20.08
C LYS A 139 3.86 6.25 21.11
N GLN A 140 5.14 6.01 20.84
CA GLN A 140 6.23 6.49 21.71
C GLN A 140 6.27 8.00 21.77
N GLN A 141 6.11 8.68 20.63
CA GLN A 141 6.10 10.14 20.57
C GLN A 141 4.94 10.74 21.36
N GLN A 142 3.78 10.09 21.38
CA GLN A 142 2.61 10.55 22.13
C GLN A 142 2.79 10.41 23.65
N GLN A 143 3.64 9.50 24.10
CA GLN A 143 3.91 9.28 25.53
C GLN A 143 4.94 10.27 26.11
N GLN A 144 5.64 10.99 25.24
CA GLN A 144 6.56 12.05 25.63
C GLN A 144 5.85 13.40 25.71
#